data_29b1f770a35e1903d15398dfa1014ae1
#
_entry.id   29b1f770a35e1903d15398dfa1014ae1
#
_cell.length_a   1.000
_cell.length_b   1.000
_cell.length_c   1.000
_cell.angle_alpha   90.00
_cell.angle_beta   90.00
_cell.angle_gamma   90.00
#
_symmetry.space_group_name_H-M   'P 1'
#
loop_
_entity.id
_entity.type
_entity.pdbx_description
1 polymer ?
#
loop_
_entity_poly.entity_id
_entity_poly.type
_entity_poly.pdbx_seq_one_letter_code
_entity_poly.pdbx_strand_id
1 'polypeptide(L)'
;MRRLAGAALLLAMFACPAALAQTPSRDLPPSIGPDRSAALTVDDFLRGAQVLGEVGPERAEQNADYVAAIRGLANIGDNYRTDVLKARAAGTTIDSCPGKSAKVTTDTLIPFLLHLPPEQRTMPMEQAFRLHMRELYPCPAKGAAR
;
A
#
# COMPACT_ATOMS: atom_id res chain seq x y z
N MET A 1 36.37 56.42 -57.95
CA MET A 1 37.62 55.83 -57.39
C MET A 1 37.29 55.33 -56.00
N ARG A 2 37.37 54.06 -55.76
CA ARG A 2 37.67 53.27 -54.58
C ARG A 2 36.82 51.99 -54.51
N ARG A 3 37.51 50.92 -54.80
CA ARG A 3 37.05 49.56 -54.76
C ARG A 3 36.90 49.15 -53.30
N LEU A 4 35.78 48.54 -52.92
CA LEU A 4 35.66 47.87 -51.66
C LEU A 4 35.46 46.38 -51.92
N ALA A 5 36.41 45.62 -51.42
CA ALA A 5 36.49 44.20 -51.48
C ALA A 5 35.47 43.56 -50.53
N GLY A 6 34.69 42.59 -51.04
CA GLY A 6 33.79 41.83 -50.22
C GLY A 6 34.53 40.75 -49.46
N ALA A 7 34.36 40.67 -48.14
CA ALA A 7 34.76 39.59 -47.31
C ALA A 7 33.57 38.61 -47.14
N ALA A 8 33.68 37.45 -47.74
CA ALA A 8 32.75 36.33 -47.53
C ALA A 8 33.04 35.66 -46.22
N LEU A 9 32.08 35.80 -45.26
CA LEU A 9 32.13 35.13 -43.99
C LEU A 9 31.46 33.76 -44.09
N LEU A 10 32.24 32.69 -44.14
CA LEU A 10 31.81 31.31 -44.07
C LEU A 10 31.39 31.00 -42.63
N LEU A 11 30.07 30.92 -42.38
CA LEU A 11 29.50 30.39 -41.12
C LEU A 11 29.55 28.86 -41.20
N ALA A 12 30.52 28.28 -40.50
CA ALA A 12 30.54 26.84 -40.24
C ALA A 12 29.49 26.54 -39.13
N MET A 13 28.38 25.91 -39.54
CA MET A 13 27.40 25.35 -38.63
C MET A 13 28.00 24.11 -37.97
N PHE A 14 28.40 24.27 -36.69
CA PHE A 14 28.67 23.13 -35.82
C PHE A 14 27.34 22.47 -35.46
N ALA A 15 27.03 21.38 -36.13
CA ALA A 15 26.00 20.47 -35.70
C ALA A 15 26.51 19.72 -34.46
N CYS A 16 26.12 20.16 -33.27
CA CYS A 16 26.26 19.39 -32.05
C CYS A 16 25.28 18.20 -32.14
N PRO A 17 25.72 16.93 -32.13
CA PRO A 17 24.81 15.83 -31.87
C PRO A 17 24.40 15.95 -30.39
N ALA A 18 23.13 16.27 -30.16
CA ALA A 18 22.52 16.13 -28.84
C ALA A 18 22.54 14.63 -28.50
N ALA A 19 23.57 14.20 -27.78
CA ALA A 19 23.54 12.93 -27.07
C ALA A 19 22.39 13.02 -26.07
N LEU A 20 21.26 12.45 -26.45
CA LEU A 20 20.17 12.14 -25.52
C LEU A 20 20.78 11.23 -24.44
N ALA A 21 21.20 11.83 -23.34
CA ALA A 21 21.47 11.10 -22.12
C ALA A 21 20.17 10.39 -21.76
N GLN A 22 20.05 9.14 -22.16
CA GLN A 22 19.06 8.22 -21.63
C GLN A 22 19.41 8.09 -20.13
N THR A 23 18.74 8.87 -19.31
CA THR A 23 18.65 8.58 -17.88
C THR A 23 18.19 7.13 -17.79
N PRO A 24 18.98 6.23 -17.14
CA PRO A 24 18.49 4.89 -16.89
C PRO A 24 17.17 5.08 -16.16
N SER A 25 16.07 4.67 -16.81
CA SER A 25 14.79 4.50 -16.12
C SER A 25 15.12 3.60 -14.94
N ARG A 26 15.17 4.18 -13.74
CA ARG A 26 15.09 3.38 -12.53
C ARG A 26 13.84 2.55 -12.74
N ASP A 27 14.05 1.26 -12.93
CA ASP A 27 12.97 0.29 -12.93
C ASP A 27 12.22 0.50 -11.63
N LEU A 28 11.17 1.30 -11.70
CA LEU A 28 10.18 1.36 -10.63
C LEU A 28 9.71 -0.09 -10.49
N PRO A 29 9.83 -0.67 -9.29
CA PRO A 29 9.33 -2.01 -9.08
C PRO A 29 7.90 -2.06 -9.62
N PRO A 30 7.52 -3.13 -10.33
CA PRO A 30 6.25 -3.21 -11.04
C PRO A 30 5.14 -2.77 -10.10
N SER A 31 4.33 -1.81 -10.57
CA SER A 31 3.20 -1.27 -9.81
C SER A 31 2.43 -2.44 -9.22
N ILE A 32 2.26 -2.42 -7.90
CA ILE A 32 1.55 -3.44 -7.15
C ILE A 32 0.12 -3.43 -7.69
N GLY A 33 -0.18 -4.38 -8.59
CA GLY A 33 -1.53 -4.59 -9.08
C GLY A 33 -2.46 -5.00 -7.94
N PRO A 34 -3.79 -4.95 -8.13
CA PRO A 34 -4.79 -5.29 -7.11
C PRO A 34 -4.59 -6.68 -6.48
N ASP A 35 -3.90 -7.58 -7.19
CA ASP A 35 -3.65 -8.96 -6.71
C ASP A 35 -2.58 -9.07 -5.62
N ARG A 36 -1.75 -8.05 -5.37
CA ARG A 36 -0.72 -8.12 -4.32
C ARG A 36 -1.22 -7.83 -2.92
N SER A 37 -2.40 -7.25 -2.75
CA SER A 37 -3.00 -7.13 -1.42
C SER A 37 -3.35 -8.50 -0.82
N ALA A 38 -3.72 -9.46 -1.69
CA ALA A 38 -3.96 -10.87 -1.29
C ALA A 38 -2.66 -11.61 -0.93
N ALA A 39 -1.51 -11.12 -1.38
CA ALA A 39 -0.19 -11.71 -1.13
C ALA A 39 0.55 -11.07 0.06
N LEU A 40 0.08 -9.94 0.61
CA LEU A 40 0.68 -9.29 1.77
C LEU A 40 0.55 -10.20 2.99
N THR A 41 1.68 -10.61 3.56
CA THR A 41 1.69 -11.38 4.80
C THR A 41 1.71 -10.47 6.03
N VAL A 42 1.45 -11.04 7.21
CA VAL A 42 1.59 -10.31 8.48
C VAL A 42 3.02 -9.82 8.67
N ASP A 43 4.02 -10.65 8.36
CA ASP A 43 5.43 -10.26 8.48
C ASP A 43 5.80 -9.10 7.53
N ASP A 44 5.27 -9.10 6.30
CA ASP A 44 5.49 -7.99 5.36
C ASP A 44 4.87 -6.70 5.88
N PHE A 45 3.67 -6.78 6.44
CA PHE A 45 3.01 -5.63 7.04
C PHE A 45 3.78 -5.09 8.25
N LEU A 46 4.21 -5.97 9.16
CA LEU A 46 4.97 -5.57 10.35
C LEU A 46 6.32 -4.95 9.97
N ARG A 47 6.99 -5.48 8.94
CA ARG A 47 8.23 -4.89 8.41
C ARG A 47 8.00 -3.49 7.87
N GLY A 48 6.92 -3.26 7.10
CA GLY A 48 6.55 -1.95 6.63
C GLY A 48 6.22 -0.99 7.79
N ALA A 49 5.49 -1.46 8.81
CA ALA A 49 5.16 -0.66 9.99
C ALA A 49 6.41 -0.29 10.82
N GLN A 50 7.41 -1.19 10.90
CA GLN A 50 8.68 -0.93 11.59
C GLN A 50 9.44 0.23 10.94
N VAL A 51 9.45 0.33 9.60
CA VAL A 51 10.09 1.44 8.87
C VAL A 51 9.56 2.79 9.36
N LEU A 52 8.25 2.91 9.61
CA LEU A 52 7.67 4.16 10.13
C LEU A 52 8.30 4.56 11.48
N GLY A 53 8.49 3.58 12.36
CA GLY A 53 9.13 3.81 13.69
C GLY A 53 10.60 4.20 13.59
N GLU A 54 11.33 3.67 12.62
CA GLU A 54 12.77 3.88 12.46
C GLU A 54 13.11 5.22 11.79
N VAL A 55 12.38 5.59 10.73
CA VAL A 55 12.75 6.74 9.89
C VAL A 55 11.78 7.92 10.02
N GLY A 56 10.65 7.75 10.67
CA GLY A 56 9.59 8.74 10.79
C GLY A 56 8.71 8.87 9.53
N PRO A 57 7.57 9.59 9.60
CA PRO A 57 6.56 9.58 8.56
C PRO A 57 7.04 10.10 7.20
N GLU A 58 7.80 11.21 7.19
CA GLU A 58 8.25 11.85 5.93
C GLU A 58 9.16 10.95 5.09
N ARG A 59 10.00 10.13 5.74
CA ARG A 59 10.91 9.20 5.06
C ARG A 59 10.24 7.85 4.78
N ALA A 60 9.33 7.43 5.64
CA ALA A 60 8.59 6.19 5.45
C ALA A 60 7.78 6.22 4.14
N GLU A 61 7.20 7.36 3.76
CA GLU A 61 6.47 7.52 2.50
C GLU A 61 7.32 7.28 1.24
N GLN A 62 8.65 7.34 1.37
CA GLN A 62 9.60 7.04 0.30
C GLN A 62 10.06 5.57 0.30
N ASN A 63 9.68 4.80 1.31
CA ASN A 63 10.04 3.40 1.45
C ASN A 63 8.99 2.49 0.81
N ALA A 64 9.44 1.61 -0.10
CA ALA A 64 8.54 0.75 -0.87
C ALA A 64 7.76 -0.25 0.01
N ASP A 65 8.39 -0.81 1.04
CA ASP A 65 7.77 -1.77 1.95
C ASP A 65 6.67 -1.11 2.78
N TYR A 66 6.93 0.10 3.30
CA TYR A 66 5.93 0.88 4.02
C TYR A 66 4.73 1.22 3.13
N VAL A 67 4.99 1.74 1.92
CA VAL A 67 3.92 2.10 0.98
C VAL A 67 3.10 0.88 0.58
N ALA A 68 3.74 -0.28 0.38
CA ALA A 68 3.06 -1.53 0.08
C ALA A 68 2.19 -1.99 1.26
N ALA A 69 2.70 -1.93 2.48
CA ALA A 69 1.98 -2.30 3.70
C ALA A 69 0.72 -1.44 3.90
N ILE A 70 0.84 -0.12 3.78
CA ILE A 70 -0.29 0.80 3.97
C ILE A 70 -1.35 0.63 2.89
N ARG A 71 -0.95 0.51 1.62
CA ARG A 71 -1.90 0.27 0.51
C ARG A 71 -2.59 -1.09 0.66
N GLY A 72 -1.83 -2.12 1.01
CA GLY A 72 -2.38 -3.46 1.25
C GLY A 72 -3.43 -3.44 2.36
N LEU A 73 -3.12 -2.80 3.49
CA LEU A 73 -4.07 -2.67 4.60
C LEU A 73 -5.33 -1.87 4.20
N ALA A 74 -5.18 -0.77 3.45
CA ALA A 74 -6.32 0.00 2.97
C ALA A 74 -7.26 -0.85 2.10
N ASN A 75 -6.69 -1.60 1.15
CA ASN A 75 -7.46 -2.50 0.28
C ASN A 75 -8.18 -3.61 1.08
N ILE A 76 -7.50 -4.20 2.07
CA ILE A 76 -8.09 -5.21 2.97
C ILE A 76 -9.27 -4.63 3.73
N GLY A 77 -9.12 -3.41 4.27
CA GLY A 77 -10.19 -2.72 4.97
C GLY A 77 -11.40 -2.42 4.09
N ASP A 78 -11.19 -2.00 2.84
CA ASP A 78 -12.25 -1.71 1.89
C ASP A 78 -12.97 -2.98 1.41
N ASN A 79 -12.23 -4.06 1.14
CA ASN A 79 -12.81 -5.36 0.82
C ASN A 79 -13.66 -5.89 1.97
N TYR A 80 -13.12 -5.85 3.20
CA TYR A 80 -13.87 -6.25 4.38
C TYR A 80 -15.16 -5.44 4.58
N ARG A 81 -15.09 -4.12 4.42
CA ARG A 81 -16.29 -3.25 4.49
C ARG A 81 -17.33 -3.64 3.45
N THR A 82 -16.88 -3.92 2.24
CA THR A 82 -17.74 -4.37 1.15
C THR A 82 -18.45 -5.69 1.50
N ASP A 83 -17.71 -6.65 2.07
CA ASP A 83 -18.28 -7.93 2.51
C ASP A 83 -19.30 -7.75 3.62
N VAL A 84 -19.04 -6.88 4.59
CA VAL A 84 -19.99 -6.52 5.65
C VAL A 84 -21.29 -5.95 5.06
N LEU A 85 -21.17 -5.04 4.10
CA LEU A 85 -22.34 -4.40 3.47
C LEU A 85 -23.16 -5.42 2.66
N LYS A 86 -22.50 -6.29 1.90
CA LYS A 86 -23.15 -7.38 1.15
C LYS A 86 -23.87 -8.34 2.08
N ALA A 87 -23.22 -8.77 3.16
CA ALA A 87 -23.83 -9.67 4.14
C ALA A 87 -25.06 -9.04 4.79
N ARG A 88 -25.00 -7.78 5.18
CA ARG A 88 -26.14 -7.04 5.73
C ARG A 88 -27.31 -6.93 4.75
N ALA A 89 -27.02 -6.64 3.48
CA ALA A 89 -28.03 -6.57 2.43
C ALA A 89 -28.72 -7.93 2.20
N ALA A 90 -27.97 -9.02 2.37
CA ALA A 90 -28.47 -10.38 2.28
C ALA A 90 -29.14 -10.90 3.57
N GLY A 91 -29.19 -10.09 4.64
CA GLY A 91 -29.69 -10.53 5.96
C GLY A 91 -28.80 -11.59 6.63
N THR A 92 -27.54 -11.65 6.25
CA THR A 92 -26.55 -12.59 6.78
C THR A 92 -25.44 -11.83 7.57
N THR A 93 -24.58 -12.58 8.23
CA THR A 93 -23.39 -12.03 8.90
C THR A 93 -22.13 -12.68 8.34
N ILE A 94 -21.03 -11.95 8.36
CA ILE A 94 -19.69 -12.51 8.20
C ILE A 94 -19.17 -12.99 9.55
N ASP A 95 -17.89 -13.33 9.64
CA ASP A 95 -17.24 -13.88 10.86
C ASP A 95 -17.29 -12.95 12.07
N SER A 96 -17.68 -11.69 11.90
CA SER A 96 -17.75 -10.66 12.93
C SER A 96 -18.96 -9.75 12.70
N CYS A 97 -19.37 -9.03 13.74
CA CYS A 97 -20.56 -8.19 13.73
C CYS A 97 -20.22 -6.72 14.06
N PRO A 98 -19.38 -6.04 13.23
CA PRO A 98 -19.01 -4.66 13.50
C PRO A 98 -20.23 -3.74 13.41
N GLY A 99 -20.36 -2.81 14.35
CA GLY A 99 -21.37 -1.76 14.28
C GLY A 99 -21.11 -0.78 13.13
N LYS A 100 -22.04 0.16 12.90
CA LYS A 100 -21.88 1.20 11.86
C LYS A 100 -20.67 2.12 12.10
N SER A 101 -20.29 2.31 13.35
CA SER A 101 -19.17 3.15 13.81
C SER A 101 -17.89 2.35 14.11
N ALA A 102 -17.85 1.07 13.74
CA ALA A 102 -16.68 0.23 13.98
C ALA A 102 -15.45 0.82 13.28
N LYS A 103 -14.34 0.90 14.01
CA LYS A 103 -13.06 1.40 13.51
C LYS A 103 -11.97 0.41 13.91
N VAL A 104 -11.01 0.23 13.02
CA VAL A 104 -9.74 -0.43 13.32
C VAL A 104 -8.65 0.61 13.16
N THR A 105 -7.79 0.70 14.15
CA THR A 105 -6.64 1.59 14.16
C THR A 105 -5.36 0.76 14.20
N THR A 106 -4.26 1.33 13.79
CA THR A 106 -2.94 0.71 13.92
C THR A 106 -2.60 0.40 15.37
N ASP A 107 -3.09 1.21 16.32
CA ASP A 107 -2.85 1.04 17.75
C ASP A 107 -3.50 -0.24 18.33
N THR A 108 -4.56 -0.73 17.69
CA THR A 108 -5.19 -1.99 18.08
C THR A 108 -4.69 -3.16 17.24
N LEU A 109 -4.42 -2.93 15.96
CA LEU A 109 -4.03 -3.97 15.02
C LEU A 109 -2.58 -4.43 15.23
N ILE A 110 -1.62 -3.51 15.35
CA ILE A 110 -0.20 -3.87 15.51
C ILE A 110 0.04 -4.73 16.75
N PRO A 111 -0.45 -4.38 17.96
CA PRO A 111 -0.30 -5.25 19.12
C PRO A 111 -0.92 -6.64 18.91
N PHE A 112 -2.09 -6.74 18.29
CA PHE A 112 -2.70 -8.03 17.96
C PHE A 112 -1.77 -8.87 17.07
N LEU A 113 -1.22 -8.28 15.98
CA LEU A 113 -0.33 -8.98 15.06
C LEU A 113 0.98 -9.43 15.73
N LEU A 114 1.51 -8.61 16.64
CA LEU A 114 2.71 -8.94 17.40
C LEU A 114 2.48 -10.07 18.42
N HIS A 115 1.24 -10.29 18.88
CA HIS A 115 0.87 -11.41 19.76
C HIS A 115 0.70 -12.73 18.98
N LEU A 116 0.58 -12.70 17.65
CA LEU A 116 0.53 -13.91 16.86
C LEU A 116 1.86 -14.69 17.01
N PRO A 117 1.82 -16.02 17.17
CA PRO A 117 3.01 -16.86 17.11
C PRO A 117 3.78 -16.64 15.80
N PRO A 118 5.12 -16.67 15.81
CA PRO A 118 5.92 -16.42 14.60
C PRO A 118 5.50 -17.25 13.39
N GLU A 119 5.14 -18.51 13.60
CA GLU A 119 4.68 -19.43 12.55
C GLU A 119 3.35 -18.99 11.90
N GLN A 120 2.54 -18.21 12.61
CA GLN A 120 1.30 -17.67 12.08
C GLN A 120 1.46 -16.33 11.35
N ARG A 121 2.61 -15.66 11.49
CA ARG A 121 2.84 -14.38 10.83
C ARG A 121 3.09 -14.49 9.32
N THR A 122 3.30 -15.71 8.83
CA THR A 122 3.37 -15.99 7.39
C THR A 122 1.99 -16.05 6.73
N MET A 123 0.89 -16.03 7.52
CA MET A 123 -0.46 -16.01 6.94
C MET A 123 -0.74 -14.72 6.17
N PRO A 124 -1.68 -14.74 5.20
CA PRO A 124 -2.15 -13.53 4.54
C PRO A 124 -2.66 -12.49 5.54
N MET A 125 -2.27 -11.24 5.37
CA MET A 125 -2.69 -10.11 6.22
C MET A 125 -4.21 -9.97 6.29
N GLU A 126 -4.93 -10.26 5.19
CA GLU A 126 -6.40 -10.27 5.18
C GLU A 126 -6.98 -11.27 6.19
N GLN A 127 -6.40 -12.46 6.27
CA GLN A 127 -6.83 -13.47 7.23
C GLN A 127 -6.61 -12.99 8.67
N ALA A 128 -5.44 -12.45 8.97
CA ALA A 128 -5.14 -11.89 10.29
C ALA A 128 -6.06 -10.71 10.63
N PHE A 129 -6.36 -9.85 9.67
CA PHE A 129 -7.31 -8.75 9.83
C PHE A 129 -8.71 -9.26 10.19
N ARG A 130 -9.20 -10.31 9.50
CA ARG A 130 -10.50 -10.94 9.82
C ARG A 130 -10.52 -11.58 11.21
N LEU A 131 -9.41 -12.19 11.65
CA LEU A 131 -9.27 -12.70 13.01
C LEU A 131 -9.39 -11.56 14.04
N HIS A 132 -8.67 -10.47 13.82
CA HIS A 132 -8.73 -9.29 14.68
C HIS A 132 -10.16 -8.69 14.74
N MET A 133 -10.82 -8.58 13.60
CA MET A 133 -12.21 -8.10 13.54
C MET A 133 -13.17 -8.99 14.30
N ARG A 134 -12.96 -10.31 14.29
CA ARG A 134 -13.78 -11.25 15.04
C ARG A 134 -13.56 -11.13 16.54
N GLU A 135 -12.33 -10.83 16.96
CA GLU A 135 -12.01 -10.59 18.37
C GLU A 135 -12.60 -9.26 18.89
N LEU A 136 -12.47 -8.19 18.10
CA LEU A 136 -12.99 -6.87 18.46
C LEU A 136 -14.52 -6.78 18.40
N TYR A 137 -15.14 -7.47 17.46
CA TYR A 137 -16.57 -7.37 17.19
C TYR A 137 -17.22 -8.75 17.08
N PRO A 138 -17.20 -9.54 18.15
CA PRO A 138 -17.82 -10.86 18.14
C PRO A 138 -19.31 -10.75 17.86
N CYS A 139 -19.84 -11.67 17.06
CA CYS A 139 -21.25 -11.78 16.85
C CYS A 139 -21.94 -12.32 18.11
N PRO A 140 -23.14 -11.82 18.48
CA PRO A 140 -23.90 -12.38 19.59
C PRO A 140 -24.23 -13.85 19.29
N ALA A 141 -24.15 -14.69 20.31
CA ALA A 141 -24.49 -16.10 20.16
C ALA A 141 -25.92 -16.23 19.61
N LYS A 142 -26.09 -17.11 18.59
CA LYS A 142 -27.44 -17.42 18.06
C LYS A 142 -28.33 -17.89 19.19
N GLY A 143 -29.29 -17.06 19.60
CA GLY A 143 -30.20 -17.35 20.70
C GLY A 143 -30.23 -16.33 21.85
N ALA A 144 -29.34 -15.33 21.83
CA ALA A 144 -29.30 -14.27 22.87
C ALA A 144 -30.21 -13.06 22.55
N ALA A 145 -31.09 -13.15 21.56
CA ALA A 145 -32.13 -12.15 21.37
C ALA A 145 -33.21 -12.34 22.45
N ARG A 146 -33.18 -11.48 23.48
CA ARG A 146 -34.29 -11.26 24.40
C ARG A 146 -35.21 -10.19 23.85
#